data_7a8842649c62b68b22552e8e2af67adb
#
_entry.id   7a8842649c62b68b22552e8e2af67adb
#
_cell.length_a   1.000
_cell.length_b   1.000
_cell.length_c   1.000
_cell.angle_alpha   90.00
_cell.angle_beta   90.00
_cell.angle_gamma   90.00
#
_symmetry.space_group_name_H-M   'P 1'
#
loop_
_entity.id
_entity.type
_entity.pdbx_description
1 polymer ?
#
loop_
_entity_poly.entity_id
_entity_poly.type
_entity_poly.pdbx_seq_one_letter_code
_entity_poly.pdbx_strand_id
1 'polypeptide(L)'
;MKAPYYSLVKELRRAFPQPVSDRIHDAYFGHAIMQAIDQVDAMKSERPMLGEPVELDFAAARKCRIDDDSATLEDVTEKLVSYLSGLFVWGHPRSQINVIPPATIPSIIGNLLPSIYNPNLVSEETSRSVALAEVEAAAIAADLVGYDSSQAAGVFTFGGTGTLLYAIRTGLEKACPGTAQTGLREEAVVVCSETAHYSCRTVASWLGLGAENVIEVPTSPENEVRTCLLETMLRDALKAGKKVAAIVATMGPSR
;
A
#
# COMPACT_ATOMS: atom_id res chain seq x y z
N MET A 1 38.23 22.49 1.58
CA MET A 1 37.65 23.64 2.31
C MET A 1 36.15 23.41 2.43
N LYS A 2 35.60 23.33 3.63
CA LYS A 2 34.15 23.15 3.81
C LYS A 2 33.46 24.38 3.22
N ALA A 3 32.53 24.17 2.29
CA ALA A 3 31.70 25.25 1.75
C ALA A 3 31.06 26.03 2.91
N PRO A 4 31.00 27.38 2.83
CA PRO A 4 30.34 28.14 3.88
C PRO A 4 28.90 27.64 4.05
N TYR A 5 28.43 27.52 5.28
CA TYR A 5 27.09 27.01 5.62
C TYR A 5 25.98 27.58 4.74
N TYR A 6 26.03 28.89 4.45
CA TYR A 6 25.02 29.55 3.60
C TYR A 6 25.02 29.10 2.13
N SER A 7 26.18 28.74 1.56
CA SER A 7 26.22 28.22 0.18
C SER A 7 25.64 26.80 0.15
N LEU A 8 25.95 25.98 1.14
CA LEU A 8 25.39 24.64 1.28
C LEU A 8 23.85 24.67 1.42
N VAL A 9 23.32 25.54 2.29
CA VAL A 9 21.88 25.72 2.44
C VAL A 9 21.21 26.19 1.17
N LYS A 10 21.87 27.10 0.41
CA LYS A 10 21.36 27.58 -0.88
C LYS A 10 21.32 26.47 -1.94
N GLU A 11 22.32 25.61 -1.98
CA GLU A 11 22.38 24.46 -2.87
C GLU A 11 21.31 23.42 -2.51
N LEU A 12 21.20 23.07 -1.23
CA LEU A 12 20.17 22.16 -0.75
C LEU A 12 18.74 22.64 -1.07
N ARG A 13 18.48 23.93 -0.93
CA ARG A 13 17.15 24.50 -1.27
C ARG A 13 16.76 24.29 -2.73
N ARG A 14 17.72 24.21 -3.65
CA ARG A 14 17.44 23.94 -5.06
C ARG A 14 16.94 22.54 -5.33
N ALA A 15 17.19 21.61 -4.42
CA ALA A 15 16.71 20.24 -4.53
C ALA A 15 15.22 20.05 -4.15
N PHE A 16 14.56 21.12 -3.65
CA PHE A 16 13.18 21.06 -3.21
C PHE A 16 12.28 21.98 -4.04
N PRO A 17 11.01 21.61 -4.28
CA PRO A 17 10.03 22.53 -4.82
C PRO A 17 9.99 23.83 -3.97
N GLN A 18 9.90 24.98 -4.63
CA GLN A 18 9.92 26.24 -3.90
C GLN A 18 8.55 26.52 -3.25
N PRO A 19 8.51 27.01 -1.99
CA PRO A 19 7.26 27.31 -1.28
C PRO A 19 6.60 28.60 -1.80
N VAL A 20 7.35 29.45 -2.52
CA VAL A 20 6.90 30.69 -3.14
C VAL A 20 7.21 30.59 -4.63
N SER A 21 6.29 31.03 -5.48
CA SER A 21 6.44 30.94 -6.93
C SER A 21 7.75 31.58 -7.41
N ASP A 22 8.55 30.77 -8.08
CA ASP A 22 9.80 31.16 -8.76
C ASP A 22 9.77 30.57 -10.17
N ARG A 23 9.49 31.42 -11.17
CA ARG A 23 9.31 30.99 -12.57
C ARG A 23 10.42 30.11 -13.11
N ILE A 24 11.66 30.39 -12.75
CA ILE A 24 12.82 29.62 -13.24
C ILE A 24 12.88 28.26 -12.53
N HIS A 25 12.72 28.25 -11.23
CA HIS A 25 12.80 27.03 -10.46
C HIS A 25 11.58 26.13 -10.69
N ASP A 26 10.39 26.70 -10.79
CA ASP A 26 9.15 25.96 -11.08
C ASP A 26 9.22 25.33 -12.49
N ALA A 27 9.79 26.04 -13.48
CA ALA A 27 10.04 25.50 -14.82
C ALA A 27 11.09 24.37 -14.78
N TYR A 28 12.16 24.52 -14.02
CA TYR A 28 13.15 23.46 -13.83
C TYR A 28 12.55 22.21 -13.19
N PHE A 29 11.76 22.36 -12.14
CA PHE A 29 11.05 21.25 -11.48
C PHE A 29 10.11 20.53 -12.45
N GLY A 30 9.27 21.29 -13.19
CA GLY A 30 8.38 20.71 -14.19
C GLY A 30 9.13 19.96 -15.30
N HIS A 31 10.24 20.55 -15.78
CA HIS A 31 11.10 19.92 -16.78
C HIS A 31 11.74 18.62 -16.29
N ALA A 32 12.23 18.58 -15.05
CA ALA A 32 12.82 17.38 -14.47
C ALA A 32 11.81 16.20 -14.39
N ILE A 33 10.56 16.49 -14.02
CA ILE A 33 9.49 15.47 -14.05
C ILE A 33 9.25 14.98 -15.48
N MET A 34 9.15 15.89 -16.45
CA MET A 34 8.93 15.51 -17.84
C MET A 34 10.08 14.67 -18.40
N GLN A 35 11.33 15.02 -18.11
CA GLN A 35 12.48 14.23 -18.51
C GLN A 35 12.44 12.79 -17.94
N ALA A 36 12.04 12.64 -16.69
CA ALA A 36 11.88 11.30 -16.11
C ALA A 36 10.79 10.48 -16.84
N ILE A 37 9.67 11.12 -17.19
CA ILE A 37 8.59 10.50 -17.97
C ILE A 37 9.08 10.11 -19.36
N ASP A 38 9.79 10.99 -20.05
CA ASP A 38 10.34 10.74 -21.39
C ASP A 38 11.33 9.56 -21.39
N GLN A 39 12.16 9.45 -20.35
CA GLN A 39 13.08 8.30 -20.18
C GLN A 39 12.31 6.98 -20.00
N VAL A 40 11.25 6.99 -19.19
CA VAL A 40 10.39 5.79 -19.02
C VAL A 40 9.66 5.46 -20.32
N ASP A 41 9.19 6.46 -21.05
CA ASP A 41 8.53 6.25 -22.35
C ASP A 41 9.48 5.62 -23.38
N ALA A 42 10.74 6.01 -23.37
CA ALA A 42 11.77 5.40 -24.23
C ALA A 42 12.04 3.92 -23.93
N MET A 43 11.69 3.44 -22.73
CA MET A 43 11.80 2.02 -22.35
C MET A 43 10.63 1.16 -22.84
N LYS A 44 9.51 1.77 -23.26
CA LYS A 44 8.34 1.06 -23.77
C LYS A 44 8.65 0.34 -25.09
N SER A 45 8.08 -0.85 -25.26
CA SER A 45 8.30 -1.66 -26.47
C SER A 45 7.05 -2.51 -26.76
N GLU A 46 7.14 -3.32 -27.82
CA GLU A 46 6.15 -4.34 -28.17
C GLU A 46 6.12 -5.54 -27.19
N ARG A 47 7.03 -5.57 -26.22
CA ARG A 47 7.08 -6.59 -25.18
C ARG A 47 6.38 -6.10 -23.91
N PRO A 48 5.75 -6.99 -23.11
CA PRO A 48 5.10 -6.63 -21.85
C PRO A 48 6.12 -6.34 -20.73
N MET A 49 7.17 -5.58 -21.05
CA MET A 49 8.30 -5.31 -20.17
C MET A 49 8.91 -3.96 -20.51
N LEU A 50 9.35 -3.21 -19.52
CA LEU A 50 10.10 -1.98 -19.71
C LEU A 50 11.58 -2.28 -19.93
N GLY A 51 12.16 -1.80 -21.03
CA GLY A 51 13.57 -2.02 -21.36
C GLY A 51 13.97 -3.50 -21.41
N GLU A 52 15.26 -3.76 -21.26
CA GLU A 52 15.80 -5.12 -21.18
C GLU A 52 15.93 -5.57 -19.72
N PRO A 53 15.67 -6.85 -19.41
CA PRO A 53 15.90 -7.37 -18.06
C PRO A 53 17.39 -7.34 -17.73
N VAL A 54 17.69 -6.98 -16.47
CA VAL A 54 19.05 -6.98 -15.95
C VAL A 54 19.21 -8.07 -14.90
N GLU A 55 20.42 -8.59 -14.75
CA GLU A 55 20.74 -9.54 -13.69
C GLU A 55 20.68 -8.82 -12.32
N LEU A 56 20.03 -9.44 -11.34
CA LEU A 56 19.86 -8.87 -10.01
C LEU A 56 21.04 -9.22 -9.10
N ASP A 57 22.00 -8.30 -8.96
CA ASP A 57 23.11 -8.46 -8.05
C ASP A 57 22.79 -7.88 -6.65
N PHE A 58 22.12 -8.68 -5.83
CA PHE A 58 21.83 -8.33 -4.45
C PHE A 58 23.10 -8.20 -3.56
N ALA A 59 24.20 -8.86 -3.92
CA ALA A 59 25.44 -8.75 -3.17
C ALA A 59 26.10 -7.40 -3.38
N ALA A 60 26.12 -6.90 -4.61
CA ALA A 60 26.57 -5.54 -4.93
C ALA A 60 25.64 -4.49 -4.30
N ALA A 61 24.32 -4.68 -4.40
CA ALA A 61 23.35 -3.74 -3.82
C ALA A 61 23.54 -3.55 -2.31
N ARG A 62 23.86 -4.63 -1.56
CA ARG A 62 24.14 -4.56 -0.12
C ARG A 62 25.42 -3.82 0.24
N LYS A 63 26.32 -3.61 -0.71
CA LYS A 63 27.58 -2.87 -0.53
C LYS A 63 27.44 -1.38 -0.82
N CYS A 64 26.29 -0.94 -1.34
CA CYS A 64 26.05 0.46 -1.61
C CYS A 64 26.22 1.30 -0.34
N ARG A 65 26.89 2.44 -0.48
CA ARG A 65 27.16 3.40 0.60
C ARG A 65 26.84 4.79 0.10
N ILE A 66 26.68 5.72 1.02
CA ILE A 66 26.62 7.14 0.68
C ILE A 66 28.00 7.54 0.16
N ASP A 67 28.02 8.13 -1.02
CA ASP A 67 29.23 8.65 -1.62
C ASP A 67 29.57 10.02 -1.01
N ASP A 68 30.87 10.36 -1.00
CA ASP A 68 31.34 11.67 -0.54
C ASP A 68 31.08 12.77 -1.61
N ASP A 69 30.92 12.36 -2.88
CA ASP A 69 30.60 13.25 -3.99
C ASP A 69 29.07 13.36 -4.18
N SER A 70 28.63 14.58 -4.46
CA SER A 70 27.21 14.83 -4.77
C SER A 70 26.89 14.41 -6.21
N ALA A 71 25.84 13.58 -6.38
CA ALA A 71 25.29 13.27 -7.68
C ALA A 71 24.44 14.43 -8.22
N THR A 72 24.40 14.58 -9.54
CA THR A 72 23.49 15.53 -10.19
C THR A 72 22.05 14.99 -10.15
N LEU A 73 21.06 15.87 -10.34
CA LEU A 73 19.66 15.44 -10.46
C LEU A 73 19.48 14.48 -11.65
N GLU A 74 20.21 14.70 -12.74
CA GLU A 74 20.21 13.87 -13.94
C GLU A 74 20.70 12.45 -13.63
N ASP A 75 21.87 12.31 -12.97
CA ASP A 75 22.42 11.01 -12.55
C ASP A 75 21.46 10.25 -11.65
N VAL A 76 20.83 10.94 -10.69
CA VAL A 76 19.84 10.35 -9.79
C VAL A 76 18.60 9.88 -10.56
N THR A 77 18.11 10.69 -11.49
CA THR A 77 16.93 10.38 -12.30
C THR A 77 17.20 9.16 -13.20
N GLU A 78 18.33 9.15 -13.90
CA GLU A 78 18.75 8.02 -14.73
C GLU A 78 18.87 6.75 -13.89
N LYS A 79 19.46 6.84 -12.70
CA LYS A 79 19.56 5.72 -11.78
C LYS A 79 18.19 5.21 -11.33
N LEU A 80 17.27 6.09 -10.99
CA LEU A 80 15.90 5.73 -10.60
C LEU A 80 15.16 5.04 -11.76
N VAL A 81 15.26 5.59 -12.96
CA VAL A 81 14.64 5.00 -14.16
C VAL A 81 15.27 3.64 -14.49
N SER A 82 16.58 3.48 -14.32
CA SER A 82 17.26 2.20 -14.57
C SER A 82 16.74 1.05 -13.72
N TYR A 83 16.20 1.31 -12.53
CA TYR A 83 15.56 0.27 -11.70
C TYR A 83 14.26 -0.28 -12.30
N LEU A 84 13.68 0.40 -13.29
CA LEU A 84 12.49 -0.08 -14.00
C LEU A 84 12.85 -1.09 -15.11
N SER A 85 14.14 -1.29 -15.41
CA SER A 85 14.58 -2.25 -16.43
C SER A 85 14.15 -3.68 -16.09
N GLY A 86 13.44 -4.30 -17.03
CA GLY A 86 12.86 -5.63 -16.85
C GLY A 86 11.54 -5.65 -16.07
N LEU A 87 11.01 -4.50 -15.65
CA LEU A 87 9.71 -4.43 -14.98
C LEU A 87 8.61 -4.93 -15.92
N PHE A 88 7.82 -5.87 -15.45
CA PHE A 88 6.70 -6.43 -16.19
C PHE A 88 5.52 -5.44 -16.23
N VAL A 89 5.02 -5.13 -17.44
CA VAL A 89 3.92 -4.19 -17.65
C VAL A 89 2.60 -4.95 -17.73
N TRP A 90 1.90 -5.05 -16.64
CA TRP A 90 0.65 -5.81 -16.53
C TRP A 90 -0.47 -5.31 -17.44
N GLY A 91 -0.53 -4.01 -17.72
CA GLY A 91 -1.50 -3.38 -18.63
C GLY A 91 -1.13 -3.49 -20.11
N HIS A 92 -0.03 -4.15 -20.48
CA HIS A 92 0.39 -4.29 -21.87
C HIS A 92 -0.56 -5.22 -22.65
N PRO A 93 -0.92 -4.93 -23.94
CA PRO A 93 -1.85 -5.77 -24.72
C PRO A 93 -1.44 -7.23 -24.89
N ARG A 94 -0.15 -7.55 -24.77
CA ARG A 94 0.40 -8.92 -24.81
C ARG A 94 0.61 -9.54 -23.43
N SER A 95 0.12 -8.89 -22.37
CA SER A 95 0.17 -9.39 -21.01
C SER A 95 -1.17 -9.99 -20.61
N GLN A 96 -1.13 -11.04 -19.82
CA GLN A 96 -2.32 -11.50 -19.12
C GLN A 96 -2.37 -10.79 -17.78
N ILE A 97 -3.34 -9.87 -17.63
CA ILE A 97 -3.51 -9.11 -16.39
C ILE A 97 -3.91 -10.08 -15.28
N ASN A 98 -3.16 -10.05 -14.21
CA ASN A 98 -3.53 -10.58 -12.93
C ASN A 98 -3.85 -9.40 -12.00
N VAL A 99 -4.12 -9.51 -10.80
CA VAL A 99 -4.58 -8.60 -9.75
C VAL A 99 -4.05 -7.14 -9.72
N ILE A 100 -3.17 -6.73 -10.63
CA ILE A 100 -2.53 -5.41 -10.65
C ILE A 100 -3.01 -4.60 -11.87
N PRO A 101 -4.11 -3.82 -11.77
CA PRO A 101 -4.54 -2.95 -12.86
C PRO A 101 -3.57 -1.77 -13.02
N PRO A 102 -3.45 -1.20 -14.24
CA PRO A 102 -2.72 0.04 -14.43
C PRO A 102 -3.39 1.20 -13.68
N ALA A 103 -2.58 2.12 -13.17
CA ALA A 103 -3.09 3.35 -12.57
C ALA A 103 -3.73 4.25 -13.63
N THR A 104 -4.83 4.92 -13.29
CA THR A 104 -5.42 5.95 -14.16
C THR A 104 -4.61 7.25 -14.09
N ILE A 105 -4.62 8.05 -15.15
CA ILE A 105 -3.93 9.34 -15.16
C ILE A 105 -4.35 10.23 -13.98
N PRO A 106 -5.65 10.38 -13.65
CA PRO A 106 -6.04 11.14 -12.47
C PRO A 106 -5.48 10.59 -11.15
N SER A 107 -5.37 9.27 -11.00
CA SER A 107 -4.79 8.69 -9.78
C SER A 107 -3.28 8.92 -9.68
N ILE A 108 -2.56 8.95 -10.82
CA ILE A 108 -1.14 9.32 -10.86
C ILE A 108 -0.98 10.77 -10.40
N ILE A 109 -1.80 11.68 -10.92
CA ILE A 109 -1.80 13.10 -10.51
C ILE A 109 -2.13 13.22 -9.02
N GLY A 110 -3.12 12.46 -8.54
CA GLY A 110 -3.51 12.43 -7.12
C GLY A 110 -2.38 11.95 -6.19
N ASN A 111 -1.46 11.10 -6.67
CA ASN A 111 -0.26 10.72 -5.92
C ASN A 111 0.86 11.77 -6.02
N LEU A 112 0.99 12.44 -7.16
CA LEU A 112 2.02 13.46 -7.39
C LEU A 112 1.80 14.69 -6.49
N LEU A 113 0.57 15.21 -6.42
CA LEU A 113 0.27 16.44 -5.67
C LEU A 113 0.64 16.35 -4.18
N PRO A 114 0.25 15.30 -3.42
CA PRO A 114 0.72 15.10 -2.05
C PRO A 114 2.24 14.99 -1.95
N SER A 115 2.90 14.37 -2.93
CA SER A 115 4.37 14.23 -2.91
C SER A 115 5.09 15.57 -3.01
N ILE A 116 4.50 16.58 -3.65
CA ILE A 116 5.07 17.94 -3.76
C ILE A 116 4.98 18.69 -2.42
N TYR A 117 3.85 18.60 -1.74
CA TYR A 117 3.55 19.41 -0.55
C TYR A 117 3.61 18.66 0.76
N ASN A 118 3.64 17.32 0.72
CA ASN A 118 3.69 16.44 1.88
C ASN A 118 2.67 16.84 2.99
N PRO A 119 1.37 16.90 2.70
CA PRO A 119 0.37 17.37 3.64
C PRO A 119 0.30 16.45 4.86
N ASN A 120 0.24 17.03 6.04
CA ASN A 120 0.07 16.29 7.29
C ASN A 120 -1.41 16.25 7.68
N LEU A 121 -1.99 15.05 7.73
CA LEU A 121 -3.39 14.80 8.06
C LEU A 121 -3.64 14.56 9.57
N VAL A 122 -2.66 14.85 10.43
CA VAL A 122 -2.78 14.61 11.88
C VAL A 122 -3.84 15.49 12.54
N SER A 123 -4.08 16.69 12.01
CA SER A 123 -5.10 17.60 12.50
C SER A 123 -5.70 18.46 11.38
N GLU A 124 -6.92 18.95 11.60
CA GLU A 124 -7.63 19.84 10.65
C GLU A 124 -6.89 21.17 10.46
N GLU A 125 -6.17 21.67 11.46
CA GLU A 125 -5.39 22.91 11.36
C GLU A 125 -4.26 22.79 10.34
N THR A 126 -3.64 21.61 10.21
CA THR A 126 -2.53 21.36 9.30
C THR A 126 -2.99 20.88 7.95
N SER A 127 -4.00 20.02 7.89
CA SER A 127 -4.49 19.40 6.65
C SER A 127 -5.46 20.28 5.87
N ARG A 128 -6.24 21.11 6.55
CA ARG A 128 -7.29 21.94 5.96
C ARG A 128 -8.20 21.10 5.04
N SER A 129 -8.51 21.59 3.86
CA SER A 129 -9.37 20.91 2.89
C SER A 129 -8.81 19.59 2.32
N VAL A 130 -7.53 19.27 2.56
CA VAL A 130 -6.99 17.97 2.15
C VAL A 130 -7.65 16.82 2.93
N ALA A 131 -8.05 17.05 4.19
CA ALA A 131 -8.80 16.07 4.98
C ALA A 131 -10.17 15.75 4.35
N LEU A 132 -10.80 16.69 3.65
CA LEU A 132 -12.09 16.46 2.99
C LEU A 132 -11.96 15.40 1.89
N ALA A 133 -10.84 15.37 1.15
CA ALA A 133 -10.63 14.40 0.07
C ALA A 133 -10.64 12.95 0.62
N GLU A 134 -10.08 12.71 1.80
CA GLU A 134 -10.11 11.39 2.45
C GLU A 134 -11.54 11.01 2.88
N VAL A 135 -12.26 11.95 3.50
CA VAL A 135 -13.64 11.73 3.96
C VAL A 135 -14.57 11.50 2.77
N GLU A 136 -14.47 12.28 1.71
CA GLU A 136 -15.27 12.14 0.49
C GLU A 136 -15.01 10.79 -0.18
N ALA A 137 -13.74 10.40 -0.32
CA ALA A 137 -13.38 9.11 -0.93
C ALA A 137 -13.88 7.94 -0.07
N ALA A 138 -13.80 8.04 1.27
CA ALA A 138 -14.34 7.03 2.17
C ALA A 138 -15.88 6.95 2.09
N ALA A 139 -16.57 8.09 1.99
CA ALA A 139 -18.02 8.14 1.84
C ALA A 139 -18.47 7.51 0.52
N ILE A 140 -17.80 7.81 -0.60
CA ILE A 140 -18.05 7.18 -1.90
C ILE A 140 -17.87 5.66 -1.82
N ALA A 141 -16.80 5.20 -1.20
CA ALA A 141 -16.54 3.76 -1.04
C ALA A 141 -17.62 3.09 -0.18
N ALA A 142 -18.07 3.73 0.90
CA ALA A 142 -19.15 3.25 1.77
C ALA A 142 -20.47 3.11 0.99
N ASP A 143 -20.84 4.13 0.21
CA ASP A 143 -22.05 4.13 -0.61
C ASP A 143 -22.02 3.01 -1.66
N LEU A 144 -20.88 2.82 -2.34
CA LEU A 144 -20.70 1.75 -3.34
C LEU A 144 -20.95 0.34 -2.79
N VAL A 145 -20.69 0.11 -1.50
CA VAL A 145 -20.92 -1.20 -0.85
C VAL A 145 -22.23 -1.24 -0.06
N GLY A 146 -23.06 -0.20 -0.16
CA GLY A 146 -24.39 -0.16 0.44
C GLY A 146 -24.43 0.23 1.92
N TYR A 147 -23.38 0.87 2.44
CA TYR A 147 -23.41 1.46 3.78
C TYR A 147 -24.03 2.86 3.75
N ASP A 148 -24.60 3.27 4.88
CA ASP A 148 -24.98 4.66 5.08
C ASP A 148 -23.70 5.51 5.26
N SER A 149 -23.35 6.24 4.21
CA SER A 149 -22.11 7.04 4.18
C SER A 149 -22.08 8.14 5.24
N SER A 150 -23.26 8.56 5.78
CA SER A 150 -23.36 9.54 6.87
C SER A 150 -22.99 8.95 8.24
N GLN A 151 -23.01 7.62 8.39
CA GLN A 151 -22.70 6.88 9.61
C GLN A 151 -21.45 6.04 9.50
N ALA A 152 -20.94 5.84 8.29
CA ALA A 152 -19.75 5.05 8.03
C ALA A 152 -18.49 5.91 8.08
N ALA A 153 -17.42 5.32 8.58
CA ALA A 153 -16.07 5.87 8.46
C ALA A 153 -15.19 4.89 7.68
N GLY A 154 -14.19 5.42 7.01
CA GLY A 154 -13.24 4.63 6.25
C GLY A 154 -11.81 5.10 6.49
N VAL A 155 -10.85 4.21 6.27
CA VAL A 155 -9.42 4.51 6.31
C VAL A 155 -8.73 3.85 5.13
N PHE A 156 -7.90 4.60 4.44
CA PHE A 156 -7.00 4.06 3.42
C PHE A 156 -5.75 3.51 4.09
N THR A 157 -5.29 2.35 3.64
CA THR A 157 -4.20 1.62 4.28
C THR A 157 -3.06 1.36 3.31
N PHE A 158 -1.94 0.83 3.82
CA PHE A 158 -0.75 0.45 3.05
C PHE A 158 -0.92 -0.83 2.20
N GLY A 159 -2.14 -1.14 1.75
CA GLY A 159 -2.49 -2.30 0.92
C GLY A 159 -3.45 -3.26 1.59
N GLY A 160 -3.86 -4.33 0.89
CA GLY A 160 -4.86 -5.28 1.38
C GLY A 160 -4.52 -5.92 2.73
N THR A 161 -3.25 -6.17 3.02
CA THR A 161 -2.82 -6.67 4.34
C THR A 161 -3.10 -5.64 5.44
N GLY A 162 -2.86 -4.35 5.17
CA GLY A 162 -3.20 -3.27 6.09
C GLY A 162 -4.71 -3.15 6.30
N THR A 163 -5.49 -3.27 5.23
CA THR A 163 -6.96 -3.28 5.32
C THR A 163 -7.45 -4.42 6.21
N LEU A 164 -6.92 -5.62 6.01
CA LEU A 164 -7.28 -6.77 6.83
C LEU A 164 -6.84 -6.60 8.29
N LEU A 165 -5.68 -5.97 8.54
CA LEU A 165 -5.21 -5.63 9.89
C LEU A 165 -6.23 -4.77 10.64
N TYR A 166 -6.70 -3.69 10.03
CA TYR A 166 -7.71 -2.81 10.63
C TYR A 166 -9.05 -3.53 10.84
N ALA A 167 -9.50 -4.30 9.85
CA ALA A 167 -10.76 -5.05 9.94
C ALA A 167 -10.74 -6.08 11.07
N ILE A 168 -9.71 -6.92 11.15
CA ILE A 168 -9.57 -7.93 12.21
C ILE A 168 -9.37 -7.25 13.57
N ARG A 169 -8.60 -6.15 13.64
CA ARG A 169 -8.41 -5.37 14.86
C ARG A 169 -9.74 -4.84 15.42
N THR A 170 -10.61 -4.32 14.54
CA THR A 170 -11.95 -3.85 14.90
C THR A 170 -12.84 -5.00 15.38
N GLY A 171 -12.80 -6.13 14.65
CA GLY A 171 -13.52 -7.34 15.05
C GLY A 171 -13.04 -7.89 16.40
N LEU A 172 -11.74 -7.82 16.65
CA LEU A 172 -11.14 -8.27 17.91
C LEU A 172 -11.59 -7.39 19.08
N GLU A 173 -11.62 -6.06 18.92
CA GLU A 173 -12.14 -5.15 19.97
C GLU A 173 -13.62 -5.40 20.26
N LYS A 174 -14.41 -5.75 19.22
CA LYS A 174 -15.82 -6.11 19.39
C LYS A 174 -16.01 -7.44 20.12
N ALA A 175 -15.20 -8.46 19.80
CA ALA A 175 -15.28 -9.79 20.38
C ALA A 175 -14.66 -9.86 21.79
N CYS A 176 -13.61 -9.09 22.04
CA CYS A 176 -12.85 -9.02 23.27
C CYS A 176 -12.70 -7.53 23.68
N PRO A 177 -13.73 -6.90 24.26
CA PRO A 177 -13.72 -5.47 24.57
C PRO A 177 -12.57 -5.09 25.50
N GLY A 178 -11.96 -3.92 25.23
CA GLY A 178 -10.83 -3.41 25.98
C GLY A 178 -9.46 -3.90 25.51
N THR A 179 -9.42 -4.71 24.46
CA THR A 179 -8.16 -5.20 23.88
C THR A 179 -7.24 -4.05 23.44
N ALA A 180 -7.81 -2.92 23.02
CA ALA A 180 -7.06 -1.73 22.65
C ALA A 180 -6.25 -1.14 23.82
N GLN A 181 -6.74 -1.22 25.05
CA GLN A 181 -6.14 -0.63 26.24
C GLN A 181 -5.27 -1.62 27.00
N THR A 182 -5.71 -2.88 27.10
CA THR A 182 -5.11 -3.87 28.01
C THR A 182 -4.39 -5.01 27.32
N GLY A 183 -4.41 -5.02 25.99
CA GLY A 183 -3.93 -6.14 25.18
C GLY A 183 -4.94 -7.32 25.16
N LEU A 184 -4.66 -8.31 24.32
CA LEU A 184 -5.48 -9.50 24.19
C LEU A 184 -5.28 -10.39 25.43
N ARG A 185 -6.37 -10.71 26.12
CA ARG A 185 -6.38 -11.58 27.32
C ARG A 185 -7.22 -12.82 27.16
N GLU A 186 -8.04 -12.89 26.13
CA GLU A 186 -8.91 -14.02 25.80
C GLU A 186 -8.37 -14.74 24.56
N GLU A 187 -8.65 -16.02 24.45
CA GLU A 187 -8.36 -16.74 23.21
C GLU A 187 -9.35 -16.34 22.12
N ALA A 188 -8.82 -15.86 21.01
CA ALA A 188 -9.63 -15.46 19.87
C ALA A 188 -9.11 -16.10 18.57
N VAL A 189 -10.02 -16.29 17.63
CA VAL A 189 -9.75 -16.92 16.34
C VAL A 189 -10.22 -16.04 15.19
N VAL A 190 -9.55 -16.17 14.07
CA VAL A 190 -9.98 -15.65 12.76
C VAL A 190 -10.34 -16.88 11.91
N VAL A 191 -11.44 -16.80 11.18
CA VAL A 191 -11.90 -17.87 10.30
C VAL A 191 -11.83 -17.40 8.86
N CYS A 192 -11.27 -18.21 7.98
CA CYS A 192 -11.19 -17.90 6.54
C CYS A 192 -11.26 -19.19 5.71
N SER A 193 -11.35 -19.07 4.40
CA SER A 193 -11.17 -20.20 3.47
C SER A 193 -9.72 -20.68 3.49
N GLU A 194 -9.47 -21.97 3.27
CA GLU A 194 -8.12 -22.50 3.04
C GLU A 194 -7.43 -21.89 1.80
N THR A 195 -8.21 -21.35 0.85
CA THR A 195 -7.71 -20.63 -0.33
C THR A 195 -7.61 -19.12 -0.11
N ALA A 196 -7.84 -18.63 1.11
CA ALA A 196 -7.70 -17.21 1.43
C ALA A 196 -6.24 -16.76 1.30
N HIS A 197 -6.08 -15.46 1.07
CA HIS A 197 -4.75 -14.86 1.00
C HIS A 197 -4.00 -15.06 2.33
N TYR A 198 -2.69 -15.35 2.26
CA TYR A 198 -1.82 -15.60 3.42
C TYR A 198 -1.83 -14.48 4.47
N SER A 199 -2.28 -13.28 4.11
CA SER A 199 -2.39 -12.13 5.03
C SER A 199 -3.27 -12.40 6.25
N CYS A 200 -4.21 -13.34 6.18
CA CYS A 200 -4.99 -13.75 7.36
C CYS A 200 -4.07 -14.25 8.49
N ARG A 201 -3.12 -15.14 8.16
CA ARG A 201 -2.14 -15.67 9.12
C ARG A 201 -1.13 -14.60 9.55
N THR A 202 -0.67 -13.79 8.60
CA THR A 202 0.26 -12.67 8.87
C THR A 202 -0.35 -11.69 9.87
N VAL A 203 -1.58 -11.27 9.63
CA VAL A 203 -2.28 -10.30 10.48
C VAL A 203 -2.60 -10.89 11.85
N ALA A 204 -3.02 -12.16 11.91
CA ALA A 204 -3.24 -12.85 13.19
C ALA A 204 -1.95 -12.87 14.03
N SER A 205 -0.79 -13.11 13.39
CA SER A 205 0.51 -13.03 14.04
C SER A 205 0.83 -11.60 14.54
N TRP A 206 0.63 -10.57 13.71
CA TRP A 206 0.89 -9.18 14.08
C TRP A 206 0.01 -8.67 15.22
N LEU A 207 -1.22 -9.14 15.30
CA LEU A 207 -2.17 -8.78 16.38
C LEU A 207 -1.95 -9.56 17.68
N GLY A 208 -1.00 -10.48 17.72
CA GLY A 208 -0.74 -11.32 18.90
C GLY A 208 -1.74 -12.44 19.11
N LEU A 209 -2.60 -12.72 18.11
CA LEU A 209 -3.47 -13.89 18.12
C LEU A 209 -2.68 -15.19 17.95
N GLY A 210 -1.59 -15.14 17.17
CA GLY A 210 -0.87 -16.32 16.70
C GLY A 210 -1.47 -16.90 15.42
N ALA A 211 -0.59 -17.28 14.47
CA ALA A 211 -1.02 -17.81 13.17
C ALA A 211 -1.81 -19.13 13.27
N GLU A 212 -1.65 -19.89 14.34
CA GLU A 212 -2.37 -21.13 14.59
C GLU A 212 -3.84 -20.93 15.03
N ASN A 213 -4.19 -19.71 15.42
CA ASN A 213 -5.56 -19.33 15.72
C ASN A 213 -6.32 -18.81 14.48
N VAL A 214 -5.79 -19.06 13.28
CA VAL A 214 -6.53 -18.93 12.03
C VAL A 214 -7.12 -20.27 11.66
N ILE A 215 -8.44 -20.36 11.68
CA ILE A 215 -9.20 -21.54 11.27
C ILE A 215 -9.42 -21.48 9.77
N GLU A 216 -8.75 -22.35 9.04
CA GLU A 216 -8.87 -22.48 7.59
C GLU A 216 -9.94 -23.50 7.24
N VAL A 217 -11.04 -23.05 6.66
CA VAL A 217 -12.17 -23.91 6.28
C VAL A 217 -11.91 -24.54 4.92
N PRO A 218 -11.98 -25.88 4.78
CA PRO A 218 -11.82 -26.55 3.50
C PRO A 218 -12.80 -26.11 2.44
N THR A 219 -12.36 -26.12 1.18
CA THR A 219 -13.18 -25.80 0.02
C THR A 219 -13.59 -27.03 -0.78
N SER A 220 -14.58 -26.85 -1.65
CA SER A 220 -14.93 -27.81 -2.70
C SER A 220 -13.93 -27.74 -3.85
N PRO A 221 -13.95 -28.69 -4.81
CA PRO A 221 -13.18 -28.58 -6.05
C PRO A 221 -13.45 -27.31 -6.86
N GLU A 222 -14.62 -26.71 -6.68
CA GLU A 222 -15.06 -25.47 -7.32
C GLU A 222 -14.61 -24.22 -6.53
N ASN A 223 -13.77 -24.38 -5.49
CA ASN A 223 -13.29 -23.33 -4.58
C ASN A 223 -14.38 -22.67 -3.70
N GLU A 224 -15.49 -23.33 -3.50
CA GLU A 224 -16.54 -22.87 -2.58
C GLU A 224 -16.26 -23.36 -1.16
N VAL A 225 -16.43 -22.48 -0.17
CA VAL A 225 -16.30 -22.84 1.24
C VAL A 225 -17.36 -23.87 1.62
N ARG A 226 -16.94 -24.97 2.23
CA ARG A 226 -17.87 -25.99 2.77
C ARG A 226 -18.57 -25.47 4.01
N THR A 227 -19.77 -24.92 3.84
CA THR A 227 -20.52 -24.25 4.91
C THR A 227 -20.87 -25.18 6.09
N CYS A 228 -21.08 -26.47 5.85
CA CYS A 228 -21.29 -27.43 6.92
C CYS A 228 -20.04 -27.62 7.80
N LEU A 229 -18.85 -27.58 7.21
CA LEU A 229 -17.58 -27.62 7.96
C LEU A 229 -17.33 -26.30 8.68
N LEU A 230 -17.61 -25.15 8.02
CA LEU A 230 -17.56 -23.84 8.66
C LEU A 230 -18.40 -23.81 9.94
N GLU A 231 -19.66 -24.26 9.87
CA GLU A 231 -20.53 -24.28 11.03
C GLU A 231 -19.96 -25.17 12.15
N THR A 232 -19.46 -26.34 11.80
CA THR A 232 -18.87 -27.27 12.77
C THR A 232 -17.63 -26.66 13.44
N MET A 233 -16.69 -26.12 12.65
CA MET A 233 -15.46 -25.53 13.17
C MET A 233 -15.73 -24.29 14.04
N LEU A 234 -16.70 -23.46 13.67
CA LEU A 234 -17.14 -22.33 14.51
C LEU A 234 -17.73 -22.81 15.83
N ARG A 235 -18.60 -23.82 15.78
CA ARG A 235 -19.22 -24.39 16.98
C ARG A 235 -18.19 -25.00 17.94
N ASP A 236 -17.17 -25.65 17.39
CA ASP A 236 -16.11 -26.24 18.19
C ASP A 236 -15.19 -25.16 18.81
N ALA A 237 -14.87 -24.12 18.09
CA ALA A 237 -14.15 -22.98 18.65
C ALA A 237 -14.90 -22.29 19.79
N LEU A 238 -16.22 -22.07 19.61
CA LEU A 238 -17.07 -21.48 20.66
C LEU A 238 -17.21 -22.40 21.89
N LYS A 239 -17.34 -23.71 21.68
CA LYS A 239 -17.36 -24.70 22.81
C LYS A 239 -16.04 -24.72 23.57
N ALA A 240 -14.91 -24.47 22.87
CA ALA A 240 -13.60 -24.36 23.51
C ALA A 240 -13.40 -23.01 24.23
N GLY A 241 -14.43 -22.15 24.27
CA GLY A 241 -14.38 -20.85 24.93
C GLY A 241 -13.69 -19.76 24.10
N LYS A 242 -13.30 -20.05 22.85
CA LYS A 242 -12.63 -19.07 21.99
C LYS A 242 -13.63 -18.04 21.46
N LYS A 243 -13.17 -16.79 21.31
CA LYS A 243 -13.93 -15.71 20.68
C LYS A 243 -13.65 -15.67 19.18
N VAL A 244 -14.68 -15.45 18.38
CA VAL A 244 -14.52 -15.27 16.92
C VAL A 244 -14.33 -13.78 16.64
N ALA A 245 -13.10 -13.38 16.34
CA ALA A 245 -12.75 -11.98 16.04
C ALA A 245 -13.24 -11.56 14.65
N ALA A 246 -13.11 -12.43 13.66
CA ALA A 246 -13.54 -12.16 12.30
C ALA A 246 -13.78 -13.44 11.50
N ILE A 247 -14.68 -13.34 10.53
CA ILE A 247 -14.83 -14.31 9.44
C ILE A 247 -14.45 -13.55 8.15
N VAL A 248 -13.41 -14.01 7.48
CA VAL A 248 -12.91 -13.40 6.23
C VAL A 248 -13.48 -14.18 5.04
N ALA A 249 -14.48 -13.60 4.40
CA ALA A 249 -15.08 -14.14 3.19
C ALA A 249 -14.25 -13.74 1.96
N THR A 250 -13.68 -14.72 1.28
CA THR A 250 -12.90 -14.50 0.06
C THR A 250 -13.80 -14.67 -1.16
N MET A 251 -13.98 -13.61 -1.92
CA MET A 251 -14.74 -13.61 -3.16
C MET A 251 -13.79 -13.66 -4.36
N GLY A 252 -13.40 -14.87 -4.75
CA GLY A 252 -12.42 -15.12 -5.80
C GLY A 252 -10.98 -15.10 -5.28
N PRO A 253 -10.37 -16.27 -5.01
CA PRO A 253 -8.95 -16.35 -4.66
C PRO A 253 -8.07 -16.01 -5.87
N SER A 254 -6.86 -15.50 -5.60
CA SER A 254 -5.86 -15.16 -6.63
C SER A 254 -5.00 -16.37 -7.06
N ARG A 255 -5.48 -17.58 -6.84
CA ARG A 255 -4.82 -18.85 -7.23
C ARG A 255 -5.45 -19.44 -8.48
#